data_f210258195a5d511071ee2004897e3b0
#
_entry.id   f210258195a5d511071ee2004897e3b0
#
_cell.length_a   1.000
_cell.length_b   1.000
_cell.length_c   1.000
_cell.angle_alpha   90.00
_cell.angle_beta   90.00
_cell.angle_gamma   90.00
#
_symmetry.space_group_name_H-M   'P 1'
#
loop_
_entity.id
_entity.type
_entity.pdbx_description
1 polymer ?
#
loop_
_entity_poly.entity_id
_entity_poly.type
_entity_poly.pdbx_seq_one_letter_code
_entity_poly.pdbx_strand_id
1 'polypeptide(L)'
;MTQKMTMADISKQLGISKMTVSRYFNGGYVSEENRIKIDAIVKENHYTPNKFARSIRSQSNIIGFIAPRIESYTTSLVIKGALAAANESNARMLFHATGFSHESERQAVSEFNGLNALGTIVIASKHSIEEPFYNGLQNIIFIGKQIPTHCCLYYPEQAAITALVSHTIYQLQQQQAPLTAIQYIYDARMLSSRTQLIQSIISDIAPTLPNALQALADSEKKDDYQSIILQPNHIYFCATDNIAIRLYRRAKEQHLKIGHDIWIVGIGDYDYSDLLVPSLTTVAFNHYQMGYQAVKKLIKRDSSSCEGEFELKIRESSQFI
;
A
#
# COMPACT_ATOMS: atom_id res chain seq x y z
N MET A 1 -8.88 20.77 34.72
CA MET A 1 -8.47 20.86 33.30
C MET A 1 -8.19 22.33 32.99
N THR A 2 -6.92 22.71 32.83
CA THR A 2 -6.53 24.08 32.46
C THR A 2 -6.98 24.34 31.01
N GLN A 3 -7.86 25.27 30.82
CA GLN A 3 -8.39 25.69 29.52
C GLN A 3 -7.22 26.18 28.65
N LYS A 4 -6.97 25.55 27.55
CA LYS A 4 -5.83 25.87 26.64
C LYS A 4 -6.09 27.25 26.01
N MET A 5 -5.18 28.22 26.21
CA MET A 5 -5.27 29.59 25.66
C MET A 5 -5.56 29.57 24.15
N THR A 6 -6.37 30.48 23.67
CA THR A 6 -6.71 30.65 22.25
C THR A 6 -6.28 32.03 21.72
N MET A 7 -6.26 32.22 20.38
CA MET A 7 -6.02 33.56 19.79
C MET A 7 -7.06 34.57 20.23
N ALA A 8 -8.28 34.15 20.56
CA ALA A 8 -9.33 35.00 21.08
C ALA A 8 -9.01 35.51 22.49
N ASP A 9 -8.43 34.65 23.32
CA ASP A 9 -8.01 35.00 24.67
C ASP A 9 -6.85 36.00 24.64
N ILE A 10 -5.86 35.80 23.76
CA ILE A 10 -4.74 36.75 23.52
C ILE A 10 -5.31 38.13 23.08
N SER A 11 -6.23 38.12 22.10
CA SER A 11 -6.89 39.30 21.60
C SER A 11 -7.62 40.06 22.72
N LYS A 12 -8.36 39.33 23.55
CA LYS A 12 -9.11 39.90 24.69
C LYS A 12 -8.16 40.44 25.76
N GLN A 13 -7.11 39.71 26.10
CA GLN A 13 -6.15 40.09 27.15
C GLN A 13 -5.34 41.33 26.77
N LEU A 14 -4.99 41.48 25.49
CA LEU A 14 -4.23 42.64 24.99
C LEU A 14 -5.08 43.80 24.49
N GLY A 15 -6.40 43.68 24.42
CA GLY A 15 -7.30 44.70 23.88
C GLY A 15 -7.09 45.01 22.39
N ILE A 16 -6.55 44.03 21.62
CA ILE A 16 -6.27 44.17 20.17
C ILE A 16 -7.20 43.30 19.37
N SER A 17 -7.34 43.59 18.07
CA SER A 17 -8.21 42.76 17.20
C SER A 17 -7.67 41.34 17.00
N LYS A 18 -8.57 40.34 16.87
CA LYS A 18 -8.21 38.99 16.49
C LYS A 18 -7.42 38.95 15.17
N MET A 19 -7.70 39.92 14.28
CA MET A 19 -6.99 40.04 13.00
C MET A 19 -5.52 40.44 13.20
N THR A 20 -5.24 41.32 14.18
CA THR A 20 -3.86 41.72 14.54
C THR A 20 -3.07 40.52 15.08
N VAL A 21 -3.68 39.75 16.00
CA VAL A 21 -3.07 38.50 16.52
C VAL A 21 -2.84 37.48 15.39
N SER A 22 -3.83 37.34 14.50
CA SER A 22 -3.68 36.44 13.33
C SER A 22 -2.57 36.89 12.38
N ARG A 23 -2.42 38.20 12.12
CA ARG A 23 -1.32 38.73 11.27
C ARG A 23 0.04 38.45 11.88
N TYR A 24 0.20 38.62 13.19
CA TYR A 24 1.43 38.32 13.91
C TYR A 24 1.89 36.88 13.63
N PHE A 25 1.01 35.88 13.83
CA PHE A 25 1.33 34.48 13.60
C PHE A 25 1.49 34.09 12.11
N ASN A 26 1.08 34.98 11.20
CA ASN A 26 1.15 34.76 9.75
C ASN A 26 2.31 35.50 9.08
N GLY A 27 3.18 36.15 9.86
CA GLY A 27 4.27 36.98 9.31
C GLY A 27 3.79 38.25 8.61
N GLY A 28 2.50 38.66 8.81
CA GLY A 28 1.98 39.89 8.30
C GLY A 28 2.44 41.10 9.14
N TYR A 29 2.20 42.30 8.62
CA TYR A 29 2.55 43.54 9.32
C TYR A 29 1.76 43.72 10.62
N VAL A 30 2.48 43.90 11.71
CA VAL A 30 1.97 44.27 13.05
C VAL A 30 2.91 45.33 13.61
N SER A 31 2.35 46.39 14.27
CA SER A 31 3.18 47.41 14.90
C SER A 31 4.12 46.80 15.93
N GLU A 32 5.32 47.37 16.09
CA GLU A 32 6.35 46.88 17.00
C GLU A 32 5.84 46.78 18.45
N GLU A 33 5.05 47.73 18.89
CA GLU A 33 4.40 47.71 20.21
C GLU A 33 3.52 46.47 20.40
N ASN A 34 2.66 46.17 19.41
CA ASN A 34 1.78 44.99 19.48
C ASN A 34 2.56 43.70 19.34
N ARG A 35 3.65 43.66 18.55
CA ARG A 35 4.54 42.52 18.41
C ARG A 35 5.13 42.14 19.76
N ILE A 36 5.73 43.09 20.47
CA ILE A 36 6.32 42.91 21.80
C ILE A 36 5.29 42.37 22.80
N LYS A 37 4.08 42.95 22.81
CA LYS A 37 2.99 42.51 23.70
C LYS A 37 2.54 41.08 23.43
N ILE A 38 2.41 40.72 22.15
CA ILE A 38 2.03 39.34 21.75
C ILE A 38 3.15 38.35 22.09
N ASP A 39 4.42 38.71 21.81
CA ASP A 39 5.58 37.89 22.13
C ASP A 39 5.67 37.56 23.64
N ALA A 40 5.41 38.52 24.49
CA ALA A 40 5.40 38.32 25.93
C ALA A 40 4.37 37.29 26.37
N ILE A 41 3.11 37.45 25.95
CA ILE A 41 2.05 36.47 26.29
C ILE A 41 2.29 35.10 25.70
N VAL A 42 2.78 35.03 24.48
CA VAL A 42 3.12 33.76 23.81
C VAL A 42 4.20 32.99 24.57
N LYS A 43 5.25 33.67 25.02
CA LYS A 43 6.32 33.09 25.83
C LYS A 43 5.84 32.66 27.21
N GLU A 44 5.13 33.54 27.91
CA GLU A 44 4.62 33.29 29.28
C GLU A 44 3.70 32.07 29.33
N ASN A 45 2.82 31.94 28.33
CA ASN A 45 1.80 30.89 28.30
C ASN A 45 2.20 29.67 27.41
N HIS A 46 3.43 29.63 26.90
CA HIS A 46 3.89 28.60 25.95
C HIS A 46 2.87 28.38 24.82
N TYR A 47 2.22 29.48 24.37
CA TYR A 47 1.16 29.39 23.39
C TYR A 47 1.70 29.01 22.01
N THR A 48 1.16 27.97 21.46
CA THR A 48 1.41 27.57 20.05
C THR A 48 0.09 27.66 19.29
N PRO A 49 0.02 28.42 18.18
CA PRO A 49 -1.19 28.49 17.38
C PRO A 49 -1.68 27.10 16.96
N ASN A 50 -2.96 26.85 17.16
CA ASN A 50 -3.54 25.61 16.63
C ASN A 50 -3.63 25.70 15.09
N LYS A 51 -2.61 25.18 14.42
CA LYS A 51 -2.55 25.13 12.95
C LYS A 51 -3.69 24.31 12.35
N PHE A 52 -4.24 23.35 13.11
CA PHE A 52 -5.40 22.56 12.70
C PHE A 52 -6.70 23.37 12.63
N ALA A 53 -6.97 24.23 13.62
CA ALA A 53 -8.16 25.08 13.59
C ALA A 53 -8.15 26.10 12.43
N ARG A 54 -7.00 26.31 11.83
CA ARG A 54 -6.78 27.20 10.68
C ARG A 54 -6.96 26.47 9.34
N SER A 55 -6.53 25.21 9.24
CA SER A 55 -6.68 24.40 8.04
C SER A 55 -8.14 24.08 7.70
N ILE A 56 -9.04 24.14 8.68
CA ILE A 56 -10.49 23.94 8.46
C ILE A 56 -11.10 25.01 7.53
N ARG A 57 -10.47 26.18 7.40
CA ARG A 57 -10.99 27.31 6.56
C ARG A 57 -10.29 27.44 5.19
N SER A 58 -9.18 26.78 4.97
CA SER A 58 -8.45 26.71 3.70
C SER A 58 -8.11 25.26 3.41
N GLN A 59 -7.99 24.89 2.14
CA GLN A 59 -7.50 23.55 1.78
C GLN A 59 -6.20 23.27 2.54
N SER A 60 -6.16 22.18 3.29
CA SER A 60 -4.97 21.81 4.06
C SER A 60 -3.89 21.27 3.09
N ASN A 61 -2.62 21.43 3.45
CA ASN A 61 -1.53 20.76 2.73
C ASN A 61 -1.33 19.30 3.20
N ILE A 62 -2.39 18.69 3.70
CA ILE A 62 -2.40 17.32 4.21
C ILE A 62 -2.89 16.40 3.10
N ILE A 63 -2.17 15.30 2.91
CA ILE A 63 -2.57 14.17 2.07
C ILE A 63 -2.94 13.02 3.00
N GLY A 64 -4.16 12.51 2.87
CA GLY A 64 -4.61 11.29 3.55
C GLY A 64 -4.03 10.05 2.86
N PHE A 65 -3.69 9.03 3.65
CA PHE A 65 -3.27 7.74 3.14
C PHE A 65 -4.01 6.63 3.90
N ILE A 66 -4.85 5.88 3.20
CA ILE A 66 -5.64 4.78 3.74
C ILE A 66 -5.10 3.47 3.18
N ALA A 67 -4.81 2.51 4.05
CA ALA A 67 -4.36 1.19 3.64
C ALA A 67 -4.84 0.11 4.61
N PRO A 68 -5.07 -1.13 4.14
CA PRO A 68 -5.38 -2.24 5.05
C PRO A 68 -4.28 -2.47 6.07
N ARG A 69 -3.00 -2.40 5.66
CA ARG A 69 -1.82 -2.52 6.52
C ARG A 69 -0.70 -1.62 5.99
N ILE A 70 -0.21 -0.74 6.83
CA ILE A 70 0.89 0.18 6.48
C ILE A 70 2.27 -0.48 6.63
N GLU A 71 2.36 -1.52 7.45
CA GLU A 71 3.57 -2.29 7.75
C GLU A 71 3.90 -3.38 6.73
N SER A 72 3.00 -3.67 5.76
CA SER A 72 3.30 -4.64 4.72
C SER A 72 4.43 -4.13 3.81
N TYR A 73 5.27 -5.04 3.33
CA TYR A 73 6.43 -4.70 2.50
C TYR A 73 6.05 -3.81 1.31
N THR A 74 5.06 -4.22 0.52
CA THR A 74 4.63 -3.48 -0.66
C THR A 74 4.04 -2.11 -0.32
N THR A 75 3.19 -2.03 0.72
CA THR A 75 2.63 -0.75 1.17
C THR A 75 3.72 0.18 1.70
N SER A 76 4.72 -0.34 2.41
CA SER A 76 5.85 0.47 2.90
C SER A 76 6.65 1.12 1.77
N LEU A 77 6.83 0.42 0.64
CA LEU A 77 7.48 0.97 -0.56
C LEU A 77 6.61 2.06 -1.22
N VAL A 78 5.30 1.87 -1.30
CA VAL A 78 4.37 2.92 -1.77
C VAL A 78 4.47 4.15 -0.87
N ILE A 79 4.44 3.97 0.45
CA ILE A 79 4.59 5.05 1.43
C ILE A 79 5.92 5.78 1.25
N LYS A 80 7.02 5.06 1.06
CA LYS A 80 8.35 5.65 0.83
C LYS A 80 8.36 6.58 -0.39
N GLY A 81 7.76 6.15 -1.50
CA GLY A 81 7.61 6.98 -2.70
C GLY A 81 6.69 8.18 -2.48
N ALA A 82 5.55 7.97 -1.81
CA ALA A 82 4.61 9.03 -1.50
C ALA A 82 5.22 10.11 -0.58
N LEU A 83 5.97 9.70 0.44
CA LEU A 83 6.68 10.62 1.34
C LEU A 83 7.74 11.44 0.60
N ALA A 84 8.49 10.83 -0.32
CA ALA A 84 9.46 11.56 -1.14
C ALA A 84 8.79 12.69 -1.94
N ALA A 85 7.72 12.39 -2.65
CA ALA A 85 6.98 13.38 -3.43
C ALA A 85 6.26 14.43 -2.55
N ALA A 86 5.74 14.04 -1.38
CA ALA A 86 5.13 14.95 -0.43
C ALA A 86 6.14 15.95 0.13
N ASN A 87 7.35 15.49 0.50
CA ASN A 87 8.42 16.36 0.98
C ASN A 87 8.85 17.39 -0.08
N GLU A 88 9.02 16.98 -1.33
CA GLU A 88 9.32 17.90 -2.45
C GLU A 88 8.25 18.99 -2.63
N SER A 89 7.01 18.69 -2.27
CA SER A 89 5.86 19.56 -2.46
C SER A 89 5.43 20.27 -1.17
N ASN A 90 6.22 20.16 -0.10
CA ASN A 90 5.91 20.69 1.23
C ASN A 90 4.52 20.26 1.74
N ALA A 91 4.06 19.07 1.34
CA ALA A 91 2.83 18.46 1.84
C ALA A 91 3.14 17.55 3.04
N ARG A 92 2.13 17.29 3.85
CA ARG A 92 2.19 16.40 5.01
C ARG A 92 1.30 15.19 4.76
N MET A 93 1.73 14.03 5.20
CA MET A 93 0.92 12.83 5.09
C MET A 93 0.35 12.43 6.44
N LEU A 94 -0.92 12.02 6.45
CA LEU A 94 -1.56 11.34 7.56
C LEU A 94 -1.96 9.94 7.12
N PHE A 95 -1.67 8.96 7.98
CA PHE A 95 -1.86 7.54 7.68
C PHE A 95 -2.97 6.95 8.55
N HIS A 96 -3.82 6.12 7.92
CA HIS A 96 -4.83 5.33 8.62
C HIS A 96 -4.74 3.87 8.17
N ALA A 97 -4.42 2.98 9.11
CA ALA A 97 -4.42 1.54 8.87
C ALA A 97 -5.79 0.96 9.22
N THR A 98 -6.48 0.36 8.24
CA THR A 98 -7.86 -0.11 8.43
C THR A 98 -7.95 -1.52 9.02
N GLY A 99 -6.87 -2.30 9.01
CA GLY A 99 -6.88 -3.69 9.46
C GLY A 99 -7.83 -4.59 8.68
N PHE A 100 -8.13 -4.27 7.41
CA PHE A 100 -9.15 -4.92 6.59
C PHE A 100 -10.59 -4.72 7.12
N SER A 101 -10.82 -3.77 8.02
CA SER A 101 -12.13 -3.44 8.56
C SER A 101 -12.84 -2.41 7.68
N HIS A 102 -14.03 -2.77 7.19
CA HIS A 102 -14.92 -1.88 6.44
C HIS A 102 -15.27 -0.60 7.23
N GLU A 103 -15.64 -0.76 8.52
CA GLU A 103 -15.99 0.38 9.37
C GLU A 103 -14.81 1.32 9.60
N SER A 104 -13.60 0.77 9.81
CA SER A 104 -12.38 1.58 9.94
C SER A 104 -12.05 2.34 8.66
N GLU A 105 -12.27 1.72 7.50
CA GLU A 105 -12.06 2.35 6.18
C GLU A 105 -13.05 3.52 5.99
N ARG A 106 -14.33 3.33 6.31
CA ARG A 106 -15.37 4.36 6.28
C ARG A 106 -15.05 5.52 7.22
N GLN A 107 -14.58 5.23 8.43
CA GLN A 107 -14.18 6.24 9.41
C GLN A 107 -12.99 7.08 8.88
N ALA A 108 -11.97 6.46 8.31
CA ALA A 108 -10.81 7.16 7.73
C ALA A 108 -11.23 8.14 6.63
N VAL A 109 -12.15 7.74 5.75
CA VAL A 109 -12.70 8.61 4.71
C VAL A 109 -13.40 9.82 5.32
N SER A 110 -14.23 9.61 6.35
CA SER A 110 -14.93 10.69 7.06
C SER A 110 -13.94 11.67 7.73
N GLU A 111 -12.89 11.16 8.36
CA GLU A 111 -11.85 11.96 9.00
C GLU A 111 -11.09 12.84 7.98
N PHE A 112 -10.65 12.28 6.86
CA PHE A 112 -9.92 13.04 5.84
C PHE A 112 -10.78 14.07 5.12
N ASN A 113 -12.07 13.77 4.93
CA ASN A 113 -13.04 14.74 4.43
C ASN A 113 -13.19 15.90 5.41
N GLY A 114 -13.35 15.62 6.71
CA GLY A 114 -13.46 16.63 7.77
C GLY A 114 -12.20 17.49 7.92
N LEU A 115 -11.02 16.97 7.60
CA LEU A 115 -9.75 17.70 7.59
C LEU A 115 -9.54 18.58 6.35
N ASN A 116 -10.46 18.55 5.38
CA ASN A 116 -10.31 19.24 4.10
C ASN A 116 -8.95 18.92 3.45
N ALA A 117 -8.58 17.65 3.42
CA ALA A 117 -7.31 17.19 2.88
C ALA A 117 -7.14 17.63 1.41
N LEU A 118 -5.89 17.88 1.01
CA LEU A 118 -5.53 18.19 -0.38
C LEU A 118 -5.95 17.08 -1.34
N GLY A 119 -5.92 15.85 -0.85
CA GLY A 119 -6.38 14.66 -1.50
C GLY A 119 -6.11 13.43 -0.65
N THR A 120 -6.58 12.28 -1.10
CA THR A 120 -6.44 11.01 -0.37
C THR A 120 -5.95 9.91 -1.30
N ILE A 121 -4.93 9.18 -0.86
CA ILE A 121 -4.43 7.96 -1.50
C ILE A 121 -5.05 6.77 -0.76
N VAL A 122 -5.59 5.81 -1.49
CA VAL A 122 -6.18 4.59 -0.93
C VAL A 122 -5.53 3.37 -1.58
N ILE A 123 -4.91 2.53 -0.77
CA ILE A 123 -4.55 1.19 -1.22
C ILE A 123 -5.83 0.37 -1.30
N ALA A 124 -6.20 -0.04 -2.52
CA ALA A 124 -7.47 -0.72 -2.77
C ALA A 124 -7.59 -2.01 -1.94
N SER A 125 -8.68 -2.12 -1.20
CA SER A 125 -9.11 -3.31 -0.47
C SER A 125 -10.29 -3.98 -1.18
N LYS A 126 -10.74 -5.15 -0.68
CA LYS A 126 -11.98 -5.77 -1.17
C LYS A 126 -13.21 -4.89 -0.94
N HIS A 127 -13.17 -4.01 0.06
CA HIS A 127 -14.26 -3.09 0.40
C HIS A 127 -14.26 -1.82 -0.46
N SER A 128 -13.11 -1.40 -0.97
CA SER A 128 -12.97 -0.16 -1.75
C SER A 128 -13.75 -0.16 -3.07
N ILE A 129 -14.13 -1.33 -3.59
CA ILE A 129 -14.62 -1.49 -4.95
C ILE A 129 -16.11 -1.18 -5.08
N GLU A 130 -16.88 -1.40 -4.01
CA GLU A 130 -18.36 -1.40 -4.04
C GLU A 130 -18.97 -0.27 -3.18
N GLU A 131 -18.14 0.56 -2.52
CA GLU A 131 -18.63 1.45 -1.48
C GLU A 131 -18.80 2.90 -1.94
N PRO A 132 -20.02 3.44 -1.84
CA PRO A 132 -20.31 4.81 -2.28
C PRO A 132 -19.71 5.89 -1.38
N PHE A 133 -19.22 5.56 -0.18
CA PHE A 133 -18.70 6.56 0.76
C PHE A 133 -17.43 7.28 0.25
N TYR A 134 -16.70 6.69 -0.66
CA TYR A 134 -15.57 7.35 -1.31
C TYR A 134 -15.98 8.53 -2.19
N ASN A 135 -17.23 8.57 -2.67
CA ASN A 135 -17.73 9.67 -3.48
C ASN A 135 -17.77 11.01 -2.71
N GLY A 136 -17.68 10.97 -1.37
CA GLY A 136 -17.56 12.17 -0.53
C GLY A 136 -16.16 12.78 -0.49
N LEU A 137 -15.13 12.08 -0.92
CA LEU A 137 -13.76 12.59 -0.96
C LEU A 137 -13.51 13.35 -2.26
N GLN A 138 -12.95 14.55 -2.11
CA GLN A 138 -12.40 15.28 -3.25
C GLN A 138 -10.97 14.81 -3.52
N ASN A 139 -10.59 14.70 -4.81
CA ASN A 139 -9.23 14.40 -5.23
C ASN A 139 -8.69 13.10 -4.59
N ILE A 140 -9.30 11.97 -4.97
CA ILE A 140 -8.92 10.63 -4.50
C ILE A 140 -8.16 9.86 -5.58
N ILE A 141 -7.15 9.09 -5.17
CA ILE A 141 -6.40 8.17 -6.04
C ILE A 141 -6.36 6.80 -5.38
N PHE A 142 -6.79 5.78 -6.11
CA PHE A 142 -6.63 4.40 -5.70
C PHE A 142 -5.32 3.82 -6.24
N ILE A 143 -4.65 3.01 -5.42
CA ILE A 143 -3.46 2.24 -5.83
C ILE A 143 -3.77 0.74 -5.70
N GLY A 144 -3.38 -0.01 -6.73
CA GLY A 144 -3.41 -1.46 -6.76
C GLY A 144 -4.46 -2.05 -7.68
N LYS A 145 -5.65 -1.45 -7.80
CA LYS A 145 -6.72 -1.93 -8.65
C LYS A 145 -7.38 -0.80 -9.43
N GLN A 146 -7.84 -1.11 -10.64
CA GLN A 146 -8.64 -0.20 -11.44
C GLN A 146 -10.08 -0.15 -10.94
N ILE A 147 -10.57 1.04 -10.62
CA ILE A 147 -11.95 1.34 -10.21
C ILE A 147 -12.53 2.31 -11.24
N PRO A 148 -13.56 1.95 -12.01
CA PRO A 148 -13.97 2.69 -13.20
C PRO A 148 -14.32 4.16 -12.98
N THR A 149 -14.79 4.53 -11.80
CA THR A 149 -15.28 5.88 -11.46
C THR A 149 -14.23 6.78 -10.83
N HIS A 150 -13.00 6.25 -10.61
CA HIS A 150 -11.96 6.96 -9.87
C HIS A 150 -10.62 6.94 -10.59
N CYS A 151 -9.76 7.89 -10.26
CA CYS A 151 -8.36 7.88 -10.69
C CYS A 151 -7.63 6.72 -10.01
N CYS A 152 -7.00 5.88 -10.81
CA CYS A 152 -6.32 4.67 -10.34
C CYS A 152 -4.90 4.59 -10.87
N LEU A 153 -3.98 4.21 -10.00
CA LEU A 153 -2.68 3.69 -10.35
C LEU A 153 -2.72 2.18 -10.11
N TYR A 154 -2.67 1.38 -11.15
CA TYR A 154 -2.87 -0.05 -11.07
C TYR A 154 -1.72 -0.83 -11.69
N TYR A 155 -1.56 -2.07 -11.25
CA TYR A 155 -0.51 -2.94 -11.74
C TYR A 155 -1.00 -3.74 -12.95
N PRO A 156 -0.15 -4.01 -13.95
CA PRO A 156 -0.46 -4.89 -15.09
C PRO A 156 -0.48 -6.36 -14.65
N GLU A 157 -1.35 -6.70 -13.69
CA GLU A 157 -1.37 -8.01 -13.03
C GLU A 157 -1.57 -9.16 -14.01
N GLN A 158 -2.46 -9.00 -15.00
CA GLN A 158 -2.71 -10.03 -16.00
C GLN A 158 -1.45 -10.33 -16.82
N ALA A 159 -0.78 -9.31 -17.35
CA ALA A 159 0.43 -9.47 -18.14
C ALA A 159 1.57 -10.06 -17.30
N ALA A 160 1.74 -9.57 -16.08
CA ALA A 160 2.78 -10.01 -15.16
C ALA A 160 2.62 -11.48 -14.75
N ILE A 161 1.40 -11.88 -14.39
CA ILE A 161 1.10 -13.26 -13.97
C ILE A 161 1.17 -14.19 -15.17
N THR A 162 0.67 -13.80 -16.33
CA THR A 162 0.80 -14.58 -17.56
C THR A 162 2.27 -14.83 -17.88
N ALA A 163 3.11 -13.81 -17.81
CA ALA A 163 4.55 -13.93 -18.04
C ALA A 163 5.21 -14.89 -17.04
N LEU A 164 4.88 -14.77 -15.74
CA LEU A 164 5.42 -15.63 -14.69
C LEU A 164 5.03 -17.10 -14.91
N VAL A 165 3.74 -17.37 -15.10
CA VAL A 165 3.21 -18.73 -15.25
C VAL A 165 3.74 -19.37 -16.54
N SER A 166 3.66 -18.66 -17.68
CA SER A 166 4.13 -19.18 -18.98
C SER A 166 5.62 -19.48 -18.95
N HIS A 167 6.43 -18.54 -18.43
CA HIS A 167 7.88 -18.73 -18.37
C HIS A 167 8.25 -19.94 -17.50
N THR A 168 7.66 -20.00 -16.29
CA THR A 168 7.99 -21.08 -15.33
C THR A 168 7.61 -22.45 -15.88
N ILE A 169 6.41 -22.61 -16.41
CA ILE A 169 5.95 -23.90 -16.95
C ILE A 169 6.76 -24.29 -18.17
N TYR A 170 6.97 -23.36 -19.12
CA TYR A 170 7.77 -23.62 -20.31
C TYR A 170 9.20 -24.04 -19.94
N GLN A 171 9.85 -23.34 -19.03
CA GLN A 171 11.20 -23.64 -18.59
C GLN A 171 11.32 -25.05 -18.00
N LEU A 172 10.40 -25.43 -17.11
CA LEU A 172 10.39 -26.74 -16.48
C LEU A 172 10.10 -27.85 -17.49
N GLN A 173 9.24 -27.63 -18.47
CA GLN A 173 8.97 -28.56 -19.55
C GLN A 173 10.22 -28.77 -20.45
N GLN A 174 10.93 -27.69 -20.81
CA GLN A 174 12.17 -27.79 -21.59
C GLN A 174 13.26 -28.55 -20.84
N GLN A 175 13.30 -28.42 -19.52
CA GLN A 175 14.23 -29.15 -18.66
C GLN A 175 13.77 -30.60 -18.33
N GLN A 176 12.62 -31.01 -18.87
CA GLN A 176 12.02 -32.33 -18.62
C GLN A 176 11.75 -32.60 -17.13
N ALA A 177 11.43 -31.54 -16.37
CA ALA A 177 11.06 -31.68 -14.98
C ALA A 177 9.81 -32.56 -14.83
N PRO A 178 9.75 -33.45 -13.81
CA PRO A 178 8.64 -34.39 -13.63
C PRO A 178 7.40 -33.75 -13.03
N LEU A 179 6.93 -32.64 -13.61
CA LEU A 179 5.84 -31.83 -13.11
C LEU A 179 4.50 -32.58 -13.18
N THR A 180 3.78 -32.65 -12.04
CA THR A 180 2.51 -33.37 -11.92
C THR A 180 1.32 -32.50 -11.56
N ALA A 181 1.52 -31.37 -10.88
CA ALA A 181 0.44 -30.47 -10.52
C ALA A 181 0.92 -29.05 -10.20
N ILE A 182 -0.04 -28.15 -10.13
CA ILE A 182 0.16 -26.73 -9.80
C ILE A 182 -0.70 -26.38 -8.59
N GLN A 183 -0.13 -25.68 -7.62
CA GLN A 183 -0.87 -25.09 -6.51
C GLN A 183 -0.67 -23.58 -6.45
N TYR A 184 -1.76 -22.84 -6.23
CA TYR A 184 -1.71 -21.42 -5.91
C TYR A 184 -2.08 -21.20 -4.46
N ILE A 185 -1.16 -20.57 -3.70
CA ILE A 185 -1.33 -20.29 -2.26
C ILE A 185 -1.49 -18.81 -2.04
N TYR A 186 -2.56 -18.43 -1.36
CA TYR A 186 -2.93 -17.03 -1.17
C TYR A 186 -3.54 -16.77 0.21
N ASP A 187 -3.57 -15.50 0.62
CA ASP A 187 -4.26 -15.03 1.82
C ASP A 187 -5.74 -14.78 1.50
N ALA A 188 -6.65 -15.38 2.27
CA ALA A 188 -8.11 -15.27 2.05
C ALA A 188 -8.64 -13.82 2.15
N ARG A 189 -7.87 -12.90 2.72
CA ARG A 189 -8.20 -11.48 2.80
C ARG A 189 -7.84 -10.71 1.52
N MET A 190 -7.11 -11.32 0.60
CA MET A 190 -6.77 -10.72 -0.70
C MET A 190 -8.00 -10.59 -1.59
N LEU A 191 -7.88 -9.76 -2.62
CA LEU A 191 -8.93 -9.56 -3.62
C LEU A 191 -9.24 -10.87 -4.36
N SER A 192 -10.49 -11.30 -4.33
CA SER A 192 -10.96 -12.51 -5.01
C SER A 192 -10.69 -12.49 -6.53
N SER A 193 -10.74 -11.30 -7.15
CA SER A 193 -10.46 -11.12 -8.58
C SER A 193 -9.05 -11.53 -8.98
N ARG A 194 -8.04 -11.30 -8.14
CA ARG A 194 -6.66 -11.78 -8.40
C ARG A 194 -6.59 -13.29 -8.38
N THR A 195 -7.24 -13.93 -7.42
CA THR A 195 -7.29 -15.39 -7.30
C THR A 195 -7.96 -16.03 -8.52
N GLN A 196 -9.09 -15.47 -8.97
CA GLN A 196 -9.78 -15.93 -10.19
C GLN A 196 -8.91 -15.75 -11.43
N LEU A 197 -8.25 -14.59 -11.57
CA LEU A 197 -7.33 -14.29 -12.67
C LEU A 197 -6.20 -15.32 -12.76
N ILE A 198 -5.53 -15.61 -11.65
CA ILE A 198 -4.43 -16.58 -11.61
C ILE A 198 -4.93 -17.98 -11.98
N GLN A 199 -6.07 -18.40 -11.46
CA GLN A 199 -6.67 -19.69 -11.77
C GLN A 199 -6.99 -19.82 -13.26
N SER A 200 -7.58 -18.79 -13.86
CA SER A 200 -7.85 -18.77 -15.30
C SER A 200 -6.54 -18.91 -16.11
N ILE A 201 -5.53 -18.09 -15.79
CA ILE A 201 -4.24 -18.11 -16.49
C ILE A 201 -3.57 -19.49 -16.39
N ILE A 202 -3.56 -20.11 -15.21
CA ILE A 202 -2.99 -21.45 -15.03
C ILE A 202 -3.77 -22.46 -15.86
N SER A 203 -5.09 -22.42 -15.87
CA SER A 203 -5.92 -23.35 -16.64
C SER A 203 -5.74 -23.18 -18.14
N ASP A 204 -5.53 -21.97 -18.62
CA ASP A 204 -5.30 -21.67 -20.04
C ASP A 204 -3.90 -22.14 -20.52
N ILE A 205 -2.88 -21.94 -19.69
CA ILE A 205 -1.48 -22.23 -20.04
C ILE A 205 -1.15 -23.71 -19.85
N ALA A 206 -1.68 -24.33 -18.82
CA ALA A 206 -1.40 -25.73 -18.46
C ALA A 206 -2.68 -26.56 -18.27
N PRO A 207 -3.53 -26.70 -19.29
CA PRO A 207 -4.85 -27.33 -19.16
C PRO A 207 -4.78 -28.82 -18.79
N THR A 208 -3.66 -29.47 -19.03
CA THR A 208 -3.45 -30.89 -18.71
C THR A 208 -2.93 -31.14 -17.31
N LEU A 209 -2.46 -30.11 -16.61
CA LEU A 209 -1.95 -30.24 -15.25
C LEU A 209 -3.07 -29.94 -14.24
N PRO A 210 -3.31 -30.87 -13.28
CA PRO A 210 -4.18 -30.56 -12.16
C PRO A 210 -3.76 -29.28 -11.45
N ASN A 211 -4.71 -28.40 -11.19
CA ASN A 211 -4.45 -27.18 -10.42
C ASN A 211 -5.39 -27.04 -9.23
N ALA A 212 -4.90 -26.49 -8.15
CA ALA A 212 -5.65 -26.29 -6.91
C ALA A 212 -5.35 -24.94 -6.28
N LEU A 213 -6.35 -24.41 -5.60
CA LEU A 213 -6.26 -23.19 -4.81
C LEU A 213 -6.16 -23.55 -3.32
N GLN A 214 -5.24 -22.94 -2.60
CA GLN A 214 -5.13 -23.08 -1.16
C GLN A 214 -5.14 -21.73 -0.48
N ALA A 215 -6.21 -21.45 0.25
CA ALA A 215 -6.39 -20.24 1.02
C ALA A 215 -5.72 -20.38 2.41
N LEU A 216 -4.99 -19.36 2.82
CA LEU A 216 -4.54 -19.14 4.18
C LEU A 216 -5.50 -18.15 4.84
N ALA A 217 -5.94 -18.41 6.07
CA ALA A 217 -6.82 -17.48 6.79
C ALA A 217 -6.10 -16.16 7.07
N ASP A 218 -4.82 -16.26 7.47
CA ASP A 218 -3.93 -15.13 7.70
C ASP A 218 -2.49 -15.50 7.36
N SER A 219 -1.98 -15.02 6.23
CA SER A 219 -0.63 -15.33 5.76
C SER A 219 0.50 -14.85 6.69
N GLU A 220 0.21 -14.08 7.74
CA GLU A 220 1.19 -13.66 8.75
C GLU A 220 1.30 -14.66 9.91
N LYS A 221 0.29 -15.51 10.12
CA LYS A 221 0.29 -16.50 11.21
C LYS A 221 1.10 -17.72 10.84
N LYS A 222 1.99 -18.13 11.73
CA LYS A 222 2.82 -19.34 11.52
C LYS A 222 1.98 -20.61 11.45
N ASP A 223 0.93 -20.70 12.24
CA ASP A 223 0.11 -21.90 12.36
C ASP A 223 -0.64 -22.22 11.06
N ASP A 224 -1.02 -21.21 10.27
CA ASP A 224 -1.68 -21.41 8.98
C ASP A 224 -0.83 -22.23 7.99
N TYR A 225 0.50 -22.22 8.14
CA TYR A 225 1.41 -22.98 7.28
C TYR A 225 1.70 -24.42 7.77
N GLN A 226 1.41 -24.74 9.03
CA GLN A 226 1.68 -26.07 9.59
C GLN A 226 0.85 -27.16 8.92
N SER A 227 -0.36 -26.82 8.47
CA SER A 227 -1.25 -27.73 7.74
C SER A 227 -0.84 -27.95 6.28
N ILE A 228 0.10 -27.16 5.73
CA ILE A 228 0.53 -27.30 4.34
C ILE A 228 1.46 -28.50 4.19
N ILE A 229 1.01 -29.49 3.43
CA ILE A 229 1.81 -30.64 3.02
C ILE A 229 2.24 -30.42 1.57
N LEU A 230 3.53 -30.15 1.39
CA LEU A 230 4.10 -30.00 0.06
C LEU A 230 4.26 -31.39 -0.60
N GLN A 231 3.86 -31.49 -1.86
CA GLN A 231 3.94 -32.73 -2.63
C GLN A 231 5.09 -32.64 -3.62
N PRO A 232 5.88 -33.70 -3.79
CA PRO A 232 6.90 -33.75 -4.83
C PRO A 232 6.30 -33.50 -6.23
N ASN A 233 7.12 -32.96 -7.13
CA ASN A 233 6.77 -32.67 -8.51
C ASN A 233 5.65 -31.63 -8.70
N HIS A 234 5.41 -30.79 -7.69
CA HIS A 234 4.46 -29.70 -7.76
C HIS A 234 5.15 -28.34 -7.92
N ILE A 235 4.50 -27.41 -8.66
CA ILE A 235 4.81 -25.98 -8.61
C ILE A 235 3.88 -25.30 -7.62
N TYR A 236 4.45 -24.45 -6.77
CA TYR A 236 3.74 -23.59 -5.82
C TYR A 236 3.85 -22.13 -6.27
N PHE A 237 2.79 -21.61 -6.86
CA PHE A 237 2.65 -20.17 -7.09
C PHE A 237 2.16 -19.52 -5.81
N CYS A 238 2.90 -18.54 -5.32
CA CYS A 238 2.60 -17.83 -4.09
C CYS A 238 2.11 -16.40 -4.39
N ALA A 239 1.01 -16.00 -3.78
CA ALA A 239 0.43 -14.68 -3.97
C ALA A 239 1.37 -13.53 -3.55
N THR A 240 2.35 -13.83 -2.69
CA THR A 240 3.41 -12.89 -2.27
C THR A 240 4.70 -13.67 -1.96
N ASP A 241 5.84 -12.98 -2.03
CA ASP A 241 7.13 -13.56 -1.64
C ASP A 241 7.16 -13.90 -0.13
N ASN A 242 6.36 -13.24 0.70
CA ASN A 242 6.23 -13.60 2.12
C ASN A 242 5.60 -15.00 2.30
N ILE A 243 4.64 -15.37 1.47
CA ILE A 243 4.11 -16.74 1.44
C ILE A 243 5.18 -17.70 0.94
N ALA A 244 5.91 -17.34 -0.12
CA ALA A 244 6.95 -18.18 -0.69
C ALA A 244 8.04 -18.53 0.34
N ILE A 245 8.59 -17.54 1.07
CA ILE A 245 9.64 -17.80 2.08
C ILE A 245 9.17 -18.74 3.19
N ARG A 246 7.89 -18.72 3.53
CA ARG A 246 7.35 -19.64 4.52
C ARG A 246 7.23 -21.07 3.96
N LEU A 247 6.97 -21.21 2.66
CA LEU A 247 7.03 -22.51 1.99
C LEU A 247 8.46 -23.05 1.90
N TYR A 248 9.47 -22.20 1.75
CA TYR A 248 10.88 -22.62 1.86
C TYR A 248 11.16 -23.30 3.20
N ARG A 249 10.65 -22.72 4.29
CA ARG A 249 10.75 -23.33 5.60
C ARG A 249 10.02 -24.68 5.65
N ARG A 250 8.79 -24.77 5.09
CA ARG A 250 8.03 -26.04 5.03
C ARG A 250 8.75 -27.08 4.20
N ALA A 251 9.32 -26.70 3.05
CA ALA A 251 10.11 -27.59 2.22
C ALA A 251 11.30 -28.18 3.01
N LYS A 252 12.02 -27.33 3.77
CA LYS A 252 13.12 -27.77 4.64
C LYS A 252 12.64 -28.73 5.73
N GLU A 253 11.52 -28.46 6.40
CA GLU A 253 10.92 -29.31 7.44
C GLU A 253 10.46 -30.66 6.88
N GLN A 254 10.06 -30.72 5.61
CA GLN A 254 9.61 -31.93 4.90
C GLN A 254 10.72 -32.59 4.08
N HIS A 255 11.97 -32.10 4.20
CA HIS A 255 13.15 -32.62 3.48
C HIS A 255 13.01 -32.58 1.94
N LEU A 256 12.24 -31.64 1.40
CA LEU A 256 12.07 -31.42 -0.04
C LEU A 256 13.07 -30.38 -0.55
N LYS A 257 13.71 -30.65 -1.67
CA LYS A 257 14.66 -29.74 -2.33
C LYS A 257 13.92 -28.89 -3.35
N ILE A 258 13.96 -27.56 -3.14
CA ILE A 258 13.42 -26.58 -4.10
C ILE A 258 14.35 -26.55 -5.32
N GLY A 259 13.77 -26.55 -6.52
CA GLY A 259 14.50 -26.66 -7.79
C GLY A 259 14.72 -28.09 -8.25
N HIS A 260 14.41 -29.10 -7.41
CA HIS A 260 14.54 -30.50 -7.74
C HIS A 260 13.27 -31.30 -7.46
N ASP A 261 12.80 -31.32 -6.19
CA ASP A 261 11.60 -32.04 -5.78
C ASP A 261 10.33 -31.23 -5.96
N ILE A 262 10.44 -29.91 -5.78
CA ILE A 262 9.34 -28.92 -5.91
C ILE A 262 9.88 -27.61 -6.48
N TRP A 263 8.98 -26.78 -7.00
CA TRP A 263 9.27 -25.43 -7.47
C TRP A 263 8.39 -24.41 -6.77
N ILE A 264 8.97 -23.27 -6.40
CA ILE A 264 8.27 -22.20 -5.68
C ILE A 264 8.53 -20.89 -6.40
N VAL A 265 7.46 -20.15 -6.72
CA VAL A 265 7.54 -18.83 -7.32
C VAL A 265 6.66 -17.85 -6.56
N GLY A 266 7.09 -16.59 -6.49
CA GLY A 266 6.45 -15.53 -5.72
C GLY A 266 5.96 -14.37 -6.56
N ILE A 267 5.42 -13.36 -5.89
CA ILE A 267 5.06 -12.06 -6.45
C ILE A 267 5.45 -10.98 -5.43
N GLY A 268 6.29 -10.02 -5.84
CA GLY A 268 6.65 -8.86 -5.04
C GLY A 268 8.10 -8.43 -5.11
N ASP A 269 9.02 -9.33 -5.40
CA ASP A 269 10.48 -9.11 -5.41
C ASP A 269 10.96 -8.40 -4.14
N TYR A 270 10.73 -9.05 -2.99
CA TYR A 270 11.13 -8.53 -1.69
C TYR A 270 12.65 -8.57 -1.53
N ASP A 271 13.23 -7.69 -0.73
CA ASP A 271 14.69 -7.54 -0.55
C ASP A 271 15.44 -8.84 -0.19
N TYR A 272 14.74 -9.84 0.33
CA TYR A 272 15.32 -11.14 0.64
C TYR A 272 15.11 -12.22 -0.45
N SER A 273 14.35 -11.92 -1.51
CA SER A 273 13.97 -12.93 -2.51
C SER A 273 15.17 -13.46 -3.31
N ASP A 274 16.18 -12.64 -3.53
CA ASP A 274 17.45 -13.03 -4.17
C ASP A 274 18.46 -13.66 -3.18
N LEU A 275 18.25 -13.48 -1.86
CA LEU A 275 19.11 -14.03 -0.81
C LEU A 275 18.69 -15.45 -0.37
N LEU A 276 17.53 -15.92 -0.81
CA LEU A 276 17.09 -17.29 -0.54
C LEU A 276 17.97 -18.30 -1.28
N VAL A 277 18.02 -19.53 -0.75
CA VAL A 277 18.77 -20.65 -1.37
C VAL A 277 17.82 -21.83 -1.56
N PRO A 278 17.47 -22.14 -2.83
CA PRO A 278 17.77 -21.39 -4.06
C PRO A 278 17.09 -20.02 -4.12
N SER A 279 17.61 -19.07 -4.92
CA SER A 279 17.04 -17.73 -5.05
C SER A 279 15.64 -17.76 -5.68
N LEU A 280 14.71 -16.90 -5.20
CA LEU A 280 13.29 -16.96 -5.53
C LEU A 280 12.97 -16.26 -6.86
N THR A 281 12.40 -16.99 -7.80
CA THR A 281 11.74 -16.44 -9.01
C THR A 281 10.46 -15.70 -8.60
N THR A 282 10.29 -14.45 -9.06
CA THR A 282 9.19 -13.60 -8.67
C THR A 282 8.88 -12.53 -9.72
N VAL A 283 7.80 -11.79 -9.53
CA VAL A 283 7.46 -10.58 -10.29
C VAL A 283 7.67 -9.35 -9.44
N ALA A 284 8.45 -8.41 -9.94
CA ALA A 284 8.65 -7.10 -9.34
C ALA A 284 7.65 -6.07 -9.90
N PHE A 285 7.04 -5.29 -9.02
CA PHE A 285 6.27 -4.09 -9.37
C PHE A 285 6.95 -2.87 -8.76
N ASN A 286 6.96 -1.74 -9.49
CA ASN A 286 7.56 -0.51 -8.97
C ASN A 286 6.63 0.20 -7.98
N HIS A 287 6.48 -0.37 -6.78
CA HIS A 287 5.63 0.18 -5.71
C HIS A 287 6.03 1.60 -5.28
N TYR A 288 7.34 1.88 -5.25
CA TYR A 288 7.84 3.22 -4.93
C TYR A 288 7.31 4.26 -5.92
N GLN A 289 7.41 3.97 -7.22
CA GLN A 289 6.96 4.88 -8.28
C GLN A 289 5.44 5.11 -8.22
N MET A 290 4.66 4.10 -7.85
CA MET A 290 3.21 4.25 -7.67
C MET A 290 2.88 5.27 -6.58
N GLY A 291 3.54 5.18 -5.43
CA GLY A 291 3.35 6.15 -4.35
C GLY A 291 3.80 7.56 -4.73
N TYR A 292 4.96 7.68 -5.37
CA TYR A 292 5.49 8.95 -5.85
C TYR A 292 4.53 9.64 -6.84
N GLN A 293 4.07 8.90 -7.85
CA GLN A 293 3.13 9.40 -8.86
C GLN A 293 1.76 9.77 -8.26
N ALA A 294 1.26 8.99 -7.30
CA ALA A 294 0.00 9.30 -6.63
C ALA A 294 0.01 10.70 -6.02
N VAL A 295 1.06 11.04 -5.26
CA VAL A 295 1.19 12.38 -4.67
C VAL A 295 1.33 13.46 -5.76
N LYS A 296 2.15 13.23 -6.80
CA LYS A 296 2.32 14.20 -7.89
C LYS A 296 1.00 14.47 -8.62
N LYS A 297 0.19 13.44 -8.85
CA LYS A 297 -1.14 13.58 -9.45
C LYS A 297 -2.12 14.34 -8.55
N LEU A 298 -2.15 14.02 -7.24
CA LEU A 298 -2.98 14.78 -6.28
C LEU A 298 -2.67 16.27 -6.29
N ILE A 299 -1.39 16.64 -6.29
CA ILE A 299 -0.95 18.03 -6.29
C ILE A 299 -1.35 18.75 -7.58
N LYS A 300 -1.20 18.07 -8.73
CA LYS A 300 -1.57 18.59 -10.04
C LYS A 300 -3.07 18.52 -10.33
N ARG A 301 -3.85 17.86 -9.47
CA ARG A 301 -5.27 17.52 -9.69
C ARG A 301 -5.48 16.76 -11.01
N ASP A 302 -4.52 15.89 -11.33
CA ASP A 302 -4.58 15.01 -12.48
C ASP A 302 -5.38 13.74 -12.12
N SER A 303 -6.56 13.63 -12.69
CA SER A 303 -7.49 12.51 -12.47
C SER A 303 -7.32 11.38 -13.50
N SER A 304 -6.30 11.41 -14.36
CA SER A 304 -6.04 10.33 -15.31
C SER A 304 -5.50 9.09 -14.60
N SER A 305 -6.05 7.93 -14.94
CA SER A 305 -5.51 6.65 -14.46
C SER A 305 -4.23 6.28 -15.20
N CYS A 306 -3.36 5.50 -14.55
CA CYS A 306 -2.09 5.07 -15.12
C CYS A 306 -1.80 3.62 -14.74
N GLU A 307 -1.38 2.84 -15.72
CA GLU A 307 -0.85 1.49 -15.50
C GLU A 307 0.63 1.57 -15.14
N GLY A 308 1.04 0.80 -14.15
CA GLY A 308 2.44 0.67 -13.75
C GLY A 308 3.18 -0.33 -14.64
N GLU A 309 4.44 -0.54 -14.31
CA GLU A 309 5.32 -1.50 -14.98
C GLU A 309 5.59 -2.70 -14.08
N PHE A 310 6.00 -3.81 -14.70
CA PHE A 310 6.48 -4.99 -13.99
C PHE A 310 7.79 -5.50 -14.60
N GLU A 311 8.54 -6.25 -13.82
CA GLU A 311 9.73 -6.97 -14.25
C GLU A 311 9.68 -8.41 -13.75
N LEU A 312 9.94 -9.37 -14.63
CA LEU A 312 10.03 -10.77 -14.27
C LEU A 312 11.45 -11.08 -13.80
N LYS A 313 11.61 -11.47 -12.55
CA LYS A 313 12.89 -11.87 -11.93
C LYS A 313 13.00 -13.38 -11.93
N ILE A 314 13.63 -13.92 -12.98
CA ILE A 314 13.87 -15.36 -13.10
C ILE A 314 15.10 -15.75 -12.30
N ARG A 315 14.92 -16.72 -11.39
CA ARG A 315 15.95 -17.19 -10.47
C ARG A 315 15.89 -18.73 -10.35
N GLU A 316 16.67 -19.28 -9.45
CA GLU A 316 16.90 -20.72 -9.30
C GLU A 316 15.64 -21.51 -8.88
N SER A 317 14.73 -20.94 -8.09
CA SER A 317 13.59 -21.67 -7.51
C SER A 317 12.56 -22.19 -8.52
N SER A 318 12.60 -21.69 -9.75
CA SER A 318 11.76 -22.14 -10.87
C SER A 318 12.56 -22.91 -11.94
N GLN A 319 13.78 -23.30 -11.66
CA GLN A 319 14.62 -24.11 -12.54
C GLN A 319 14.71 -25.54 -12.02
N PHE A 320 14.88 -26.49 -12.90
CA PHE A 320 15.18 -27.86 -12.53
C PHE A 320 16.71 -28.03 -12.48
N ILE A 321 17.24 -28.22 -11.27
CA ILE A 321 18.66 -28.21 -10.96
C ILE A 321 19.09 -29.62 -10.53
#